data_fcf896f2e016dba3a72ab4234e4bd6e8
#
_entry.id   fcf896f2e016dba3a72ab4234e4bd6e8
#
_cell.length_a   1.000
_cell.length_b   1.000
_cell.length_c   1.000
_cell.angle_alpha   90.00
_cell.angle_beta   90.00
_cell.angle_gamma   90.00
#
_symmetry.space_group_name_H-M   'P 1'
#
loop_
_entity.id
_entity.type
_entity.pdbx_description
1 polymer ?
#
loop_
_entity_poly.entity_id
_entity_poly.type
_entity_poly.pdbx_seq_one_letter_code
_entity_poly.pdbx_strand_id
1 'polypeptide(L)'
;MHTDKYIQALVSDQEFFQIHRENVLGSEMDVFKNRPRSLVDFLELSNNHGDQPYLIYQDKVITYAEHLKLVKKAAYILKNEYEVKPGDRVAIYAANCPEWVIFFWATVSIGAIACGLNGWWKGSEAMKAIEDADPKLIVADQKRFDRISGEPTHPVLIFEEMDLANQSEMIDSFIRLDEDECACLLYTSGTTGAPKGVMTSHRSMIANSTLSMLQGASTAVLCFTLQD
;
A
#
# COMPACT_ATOMS: atom_id res chain seq x y z
N MET A 1 -5.16 -31.91 4.88
CA MET A 1 -4.04 -32.88 4.69
C MET A 1 -3.42 -32.88 3.29
N HIS A 2 -4.15 -32.66 2.19
CA HIS A 2 -3.54 -32.57 0.84
C HIS A 2 -2.83 -31.24 0.56
N THR A 3 -3.34 -30.13 1.07
CA THR A 3 -2.80 -28.77 0.85
C THR A 3 -1.37 -28.63 1.39
N ASP A 4 -1.03 -29.23 2.54
CA ASP A 4 0.29 -29.16 3.15
C ASP A 4 1.42 -29.71 2.28
N LYS A 5 1.15 -30.79 1.54
CA LYS A 5 2.15 -31.41 0.66
C LYS A 5 2.54 -30.51 -0.51
N TYR A 6 1.56 -29.82 -1.10
CA TYR A 6 1.82 -28.88 -2.20
C TYR A 6 2.49 -27.60 -1.74
N ILE A 7 2.12 -27.07 -0.58
CA ILE A 7 2.80 -25.93 0.04
C ILE A 7 4.26 -26.30 0.34
N GLN A 8 4.53 -27.46 0.93
CA GLN A 8 5.88 -27.92 1.20
C GLN A 8 6.72 -28.06 -0.07
N ALA A 9 6.15 -28.59 -1.16
CA ALA A 9 6.84 -28.65 -2.44
C ALA A 9 7.18 -27.26 -2.98
N LEU A 10 6.24 -26.30 -2.96
CA LEU A 10 6.48 -24.93 -3.41
C LEU A 10 7.57 -24.23 -2.57
N VAL A 11 7.58 -24.44 -1.25
CA VAL A 11 8.57 -23.85 -0.35
C VAL A 11 9.96 -24.47 -0.56
N SER A 12 10.06 -25.76 -0.90
CA SER A 12 11.34 -26.44 -1.15
C SER A 12 11.88 -26.20 -2.56
N ASP A 13 11.01 -26.19 -3.57
CA ASP A 13 11.42 -26.24 -4.97
C ASP A 13 11.46 -24.86 -5.65
N GLN A 14 10.69 -23.88 -5.14
CA GLN A 14 10.64 -22.52 -5.67
C GLN A 14 11.52 -21.59 -4.86
N GLU A 15 12.58 -21.05 -5.44
CA GLU A 15 13.52 -20.15 -4.79
C GLU A 15 12.84 -18.96 -4.09
N PHE A 16 11.78 -18.42 -4.69
CA PHE A 16 11.02 -17.28 -4.18
C PHE A 16 10.32 -17.59 -2.86
N PHE A 17 9.87 -18.81 -2.62
CA PHE A 17 9.14 -19.21 -1.41
C PHE A 17 10.01 -19.88 -0.35
N GLN A 18 11.32 -19.99 -0.55
CA GLN A 18 12.22 -20.57 0.44
C GLN A 18 12.14 -19.82 1.77
N ILE A 19 12.08 -20.58 2.86
CA ILE A 19 12.01 -20.06 4.22
C ILE A 19 13.35 -20.27 4.91
N HIS A 20 13.76 -19.32 5.74
CA HIS A 20 14.89 -19.47 6.67
C HIS A 20 14.58 -18.79 8.01
N ARG A 21 15.36 -19.10 9.00
CA ARG A 21 15.29 -18.50 10.32
C ARG A 21 16.07 -17.18 10.34
N GLU A 22 15.47 -16.15 10.91
CA GLU A 22 16.06 -14.80 11.00
C GLU A 22 15.65 -14.16 12.34
N ASN A 23 16.57 -13.40 12.96
CA ASN A 23 16.23 -12.59 14.12
C ASN A 23 15.53 -11.30 13.66
N VAL A 24 14.24 -11.18 13.97
CA VAL A 24 13.41 -10.03 13.64
C VAL A 24 13.03 -9.31 14.93
N LEU A 25 13.57 -8.11 15.13
CA LEU A 25 13.30 -7.27 16.30
C LEU A 25 13.47 -8.01 17.64
N GLY A 26 14.51 -8.87 17.73
CA GLY A 26 14.84 -9.63 18.93
C GLY A 26 14.13 -10.99 19.06
N SER A 27 13.34 -11.40 18.07
CA SER A 27 12.65 -12.70 18.05
C SER A 27 13.09 -13.53 16.84
N GLU A 28 13.35 -14.82 17.06
CA GLU A 28 13.65 -15.78 15.99
C GLU A 28 12.35 -16.13 15.25
N MET A 29 12.28 -15.81 13.98
CA MET A 29 11.10 -16.03 13.14
C MET A 29 11.45 -16.73 11.84
N ASP A 30 10.50 -17.47 11.29
CA ASP A 30 10.58 -18.03 9.95
C ASP A 30 10.13 -16.96 8.94
N VAL A 31 11.00 -16.63 7.98
CA VAL A 31 10.77 -15.57 6.97
C VAL A 31 11.08 -16.06 5.57
N PHE A 32 10.48 -15.49 4.56
CA PHE A 32 10.84 -15.77 3.17
C PHE A 32 12.26 -15.25 2.89
N LYS A 33 13.14 -16.13 2.44
CA LYS A 33 14.57 -15.84 2.24
C LYS A 33 14.81 -14.79 1.17
N ASN A 34 14.18 -14.96 0.03
CA ASN A 34 14.41 -14.17 -1.18
C ASN A 34 13.30 -13.11 -1.40
N ARG A 35 12.76 -12.55 -0.31
CA ARG A 35 11.74 -11.50 -0.37
C ARG A 35 12.32 -10.16 -0.80
N PRO A 36 11.54 -9.29 -1.45
CA PRO A 36 11.84 -7.86 -1.49
C PRO A 36 12.03 -7.29 -0.07
N ARG A 37 12.88 -6.27 0.09
CA ARG A 37 13.18 -5.69 1.41
C ARG A 37 12.36 -4.45 1.71
N SER A 38 11.72 -3.88 0.68
CA SER A 38 10.81 -2.74 0.84
C SER A 38 9.61 -2.87 -0.11
N LEU A 39 8.54 -2.16 0.17
CA LEU A 39 7.41 -2.07 -0.76
C LEU A 39 7.81 -1.38 -2.07
N VAL A 40 8.83 -0.52 -2.03
CA VAL A 40 9.39 0.11 -3.23
C VAL A 40 9.98 -0.94 -4.18
N ASP A 41 10.70 -1.93 -3.66
CA ASP A 41 11.21 -3.02 -4.49
C ASP A 41 10.07 -3.80 -5.16
N PHE A 42 8.97 -3.98 -4.43
CA PHE A 42 7.77 -4.62 -4.96
C PHE A 42 7.13 -3.79 -6.09
N LEU A 43 7.05 -2.47 -5.89
CA LEU A 43 6.55 -1.53 -6.90
C LEU A 43 7.42 -1.55 -8.17
N GLU A 44 8.74 -1.54 -8.01
CA GLU A 44 9.67 -1.58 -9.15
C GLU A 44 9.59 -2.91 -9.91
N LEU A 45 9.49 -4.04 -9.19
CA LEU A 45 9.29 -5.36 -9.81
C LEU A 45 8.00 -5.41 -10.63
N SER A 46 6.95 -4.75 -10.19
CA SER A 46 5.67 -4.71 -10.91
C SER A 46 5.79 -4.12 -12.31
N ASN A 47 6.77 -3.23 -12.54
CA ASN A 47 7.01 -2.62 -13.85
C ASN A 47 7.45 -3.65 -14.94
N ASN A 48 7.90 -4.84 -14.54
CA ASN A 48 8.21 -5.92 -15.48
C ASN A 48 6.98 -6.39 -16.27
N HIS A 49 5.77 -6.07 -15.79
CA HIS A 49 4.52 -6.35 -16.50
C HIS A 49 4.21 -5.32 -17.60
N GLY A 50 4.92 -4.18 -17.65
CA GLY A 50 4.85 -3.19 -18.74
C GLY A 50 3.44 -2.71 -19.03
N ASP A 51 3.00 -2.92 -20.26
CA ASP A 51 1.70 -2.47 -20.77
C ASP A 51 0.53 -3.40 -20.41
N GLN A 52 0.74 -4.40 -19.56
CA GLN A 52 -0.38 -5.23 -19.09
C GLN A 52 -1.31 -4.41 -18.19
N PRO A 53 -2.64 -4.67 -18.24
CA PRO A 53 -3.60 -4.02 -17.37
C PRO A 53 -3.29 -4.28 -15.89
N TYR A 54 -3.27 -3.21 -15.08
CA TYR A 54 -3.09 -3.28 -13.63
C TYR A 54 -4.36 -2.85 -12.87
N LEU A 55 -4.85 -1.63 -13.13
CA LEU A 55 -6.07 -1.13 -12.53
C LEU A 55 -7.15 -0.99 -13.60
N ILE A 56 -8.29 -1.63 -13.34
CA ILE A 56 -9.48 -1.52 -14.18
C ILE A 56 -10.57 -0.90 -13.32
N TYR A 57 -10.99 0.30 -13.69
CA TYR A 57 -12.00 1.05 -12.95
C TYR A 57 -12.96 1.72 -13.92
N GLN A 58 -14.22 1.29 -13.90
CA GLN A 58 -15.21 1.68 -14.90
C GLN A 58 -14.68 1.41 -16.33
N ASP A 59 -14.62 2.44 -17.16
CA ASP A 59 -14.10 2.37 -18.53
C ASP A 59 -12.61 2.70 -18.65
N LYS A 60 -11.94 2.96 -17.51
CA LYS A 60 -10.50 3.28 -17.47
C LYS A 60 -9.70 2.03 -17.21
N VAL A 61 -8.65 1.84 -17.99
CA VAL A 61 -7.61 0.84 -17.78
C VAL A 61 -6.30 1.57 -17.60
N ILE A 62 -5.59 1.28 -16.51
CA ILE A 62 -4.24 1.81 -16.23
C ILE A 62 -3.30 0.60 -16.25
N THR A 63 -2.29 0.64 -17.08
CA THR A 63 -1.25 -0.39 -17.16
C THR A 63 -0.26 -0.28 -16.00
N TYR A 64 0.57 -1.31 -15.79
CA TYR A 64 1.64 -1.25 -14.78
C TYR A 64 2.63 -0.11 -15.06
N ALA A 65 3.02 0.10 -16.32
CA ALA A 65 3.92 1.19 -16.70
C ALA A 65 3.30 2.56 -16.48
N GLU A 66 2.02 2.75 -16.83
CA GLU A 66 1.29 4.00 -16.58
C GLU A 66 1.12 4.24 -15.07
N HIS A 67 0.77 3.21 -14.31
CA HIS A 67 0.67 3.29 -12.85
C HIS A 67 1.97 3.77 -12.23
N LEU A 68 3.11 3.18 -12.58
CA LEU A 68 4.42 3.60 -12.06
C LEU A 68 4.72 5.06 -12.40
N LYS A 69 4.38 5.52 -13.59
CA LYS A 69 4.53 6.91 -14.00
C LYS A 69 3.64 7.84 -13.17
N LEU A 70 2.38 7.48 -12.94
CA LEU A 70 1.45 8.25 -12.11
C LEU A 70 1.90 8.30 -10.65
N VAL A 71 2.42 7.19 -10.12
CA VAL A 71 3.02 7.15 -8.77
C VAL A 71 4.18 8.14 -8.64
N LYS A 72 5.09 8.19 -9.62
CA LYS A 72 6.22 9.15 -9.61
C LYS A 72 5.76 10.60 -9.66
N LYS A 73 4.70 10.91 -10.41
CA LYS A 73 4.10 12.25 -10.48
C LYS A 73 3.43 12.64 -9.14
N ALA A 74 2.62 11.74 -8.58
CA ALA A 74 2.00 11.97 -7.28
C ALA A 74 3.04 12.13 -6.16
N ALA A 75 4.11 11.33 -6.19
CA ALA A 75 5.22 11.43 -5.26
C ALA A 75 5.96 12.78 -5.37
N TYR A 76 6.08 13.34 -6.58
CA TYR A 76 6.62 14.69 -6.77
C TYR A 76 5.76 15.74 -6.08
N ILE A 77 4.43 15.68 -6.26
CA ILE A 77 3.48 16.58 -5.62
C ILE A 77 3.60 16.48 -4.10
N LEU A 78 3.54 15.26 -3.54
CA LEU A 78 3.69 15.06 -2.09
C LEU A 78 4.99 15.66 -1.55
N LYS A 79 6.11 15.40 -2.22
CA LYS A 79 7.44 15.80 -1.75
C LYS A 79 7.71 17.29 -1.93
N ASN A 80 7.36 17.87 -3.09
CA ASN A 80 7.82 19.21 -3.46
C ASN A 80 6.76 20.30 -3.24
N GLU A 81 5.48 19.97 -3.36
CA GLU A 81 4.40 20.95 -3.17
C GLU A 81 3.88 20.93 -1.73
N TYR A 82 3.80 19.74 -1.11
CA TYR A 82 3.33 19.59 0.29
C TYR A 82 4.46 19.32 1.29
N GLU A 83 5.71 19.29 0.85
CA GLU A 83 6.90 19.09 1.70
C GLU A 83 6.82 17.85 2.60
N VAL A 84 6.21 16.77 2.10
CA VAL A 84 6.12 15.48 2.80
C VAL A 84 7.51 14.84 2.84
N LYS A 85 7.94 14.43 4.03
CA LYS A 85 9.26 13.85 4.32
C LYS A 85 9.13 12.38 4.77
N PRO A 86 10.23 11.61 4.73
CA PRO A 86 10.24 10.28 5.33
C PRO A 86 9.75 10.31 6.78
N GLY A 87 8.86 9.36 7.12
CA GLY A 87 8.22 9.27 8.44
C GLY A 87 6.98 10.14 8.64
N ASP A 88 6.70 11.10 7.76
CA ASP A 88 5.44 11.84 7.79
C ASP A 88 4.27 10.94 7.45
N ARG A 89 3.09 11.22 8.02
CA ARG A 89 1.85 10.51 7.73
C ARG A 89 1.07 11.25 6.66
N VAL A 90 0.59 10.50 5.67
CA VAL A 90 -0.36 10.99 4.66
C VAL A 90 -1.66 10.23 4.83
N ALA A 91 -2.72 10.92 5.26
CA ALA A 91 -4.04 10.33 5.42
C ALA A 91 -4.74 10.22 4.06
N ILE A 92 -5.22 9.03 3.70
CA ILE A 92 -5.97 8.81 2.46
C ILE A 92 -7.42 8.51 2.84
N TYR A 93 -8.31 9.48 2.60
CA TYR A 93 -9.74 9.41 2.93
C TYR A 93 -10.59 9.45 1.66
N ALA A 94 -10.74 8.31 1.04
CA ALA A 94 -11.43 8.17 -0.24
C ALA A 94 -12.12 6.82 -0.39
N ALA A 95 -12.98 6.71 -1.43
CA ALA A 95 -13.48 5.42 -1.90
C ALA A 95 -12.36 4.64 -2.61
N ASN A 96 -12.64 3.35 -2.87
CA ASN A 96 -11.79 2.55 -3.73
C ASN A 96 -11.81 3.13 -5.14
N CYS A 97 -10.68 3.68 -5.56
CA CYS A 97 -10.46 4.28 -6.88
C CYS A 97 -8.98 4.17 -7.25
N PRO A 98 -8.60 4.37 -8.51
CA PRO A 98 -7.19 4.34 -8.93
C PRO A 98 -6.31 5.33 -8.19
N GLU A 99 -6.81 6.52 -7.90
CA GLU A 99 -6.11 7.59 -7.19
C GLU A 99 -5.71 7.13 -5.78
N TRP A 100 -6.58 6.38 -5.07
CA TRP A 100 -6.24 5.81 -3.76
C TRP A 100 -4.99 4.92 -3.84
N VAL A 101 -4.93 4.05 -4.85
CA VAL A 101 -3.79 3.14 -5.07
C VAL A 101 -2.53 3.93 -5.44
N ILE A 102 -2.66 4.92 -6.32
CA ILE A 102 -1.55 5.77 -6.75
C ILE A 102 -0.96 6.53 -5.56
N PHE A 103 -1.81 7.17 -4.73
CA PHE A 103 -1.33 7.94 -3.56
C PHE A 103 -0.77 7.06 -2.44
N PHE A 104 -1.29 5.84 -2.26
CA PHE A 104 -0.68 4.86 -1.37
C PHE A 104 0.77 4.58 -1.79
N TRP A 105 0.98 4.21 -3.04
CA TRP A 105 2.32 3.92 -3.56
C TRP A 105 3.22 5.15 -3.61
N ALA A 106 2.68 6.31 -3.95
CA ALA A 106 3.42 7.58 -3.94
C ALA A 106 3.93 7.92 -2.54
N THR A 107 3.07 7.79 -1.52
CA THR A 107 3.43 8.02 -0.11
C THR A 107 4.55 7.09 0.33
N VAL A 108 4.39 5.80 0.12
CA VAL A 108 5.38 4.79 0.53
C VAL A 108 6.70 4.98 -0.24
N SER A 109 6.64 5.41 -1.50
CA SER A 109 7.82 5.57 -2.36
C SER A 109 8.73 6.74 -1.98
N ILE A 110 8.24 7.68 -1.18
CA ILE A 110 9.05 8.78 -0.62
C ILE A 110 9.41 8.55 0.86
N GLY A 111 9.17 7.34 1.37
CA GLY A 111 9.48 6.96 2.75
C GLY A 111 8.47 7.50 3.78
N ALA A 112 7.31 7.99 3.34
CA ALA A 112 6.24 8.43 4.22
C ALA A 112 5.28 7.27 4.56
N ILE A 113 4.44 7.46 5.57
CA ILE A 113 3.52 6.46 6.11
C ILE A 113 2.12 6.70 5.56
N ALA A 114 1.57 5.74 4.82
CA ALA A 114 0.22 5.83 4.29
C ALA A 114 -0.83 5.48 5.36
N CYS A 115 -1.69 6.43 5.71
CA CYS A 115 -2.76 6.23 6.69
C CYS A 115 -4.08 6.03 5.98
N GLY A 116 -4.49 4.78 5.80
CA GLY A 116 -5.75 4.42 5.14
C GLY A 116 -6.94 4.65 6.07
N LEU A 117 -7.78 5.63 5.77
CA LEU A 117 -9.03 5.89 6.49
C LEU A 117 -10.20 5.17 5.82
N ASN A 118 -11.13 4.67 6.63
CA ASN A 118 -12.30 3.99 6.11
C ASN A 118 -13.24 4.98 5.40
N GLY A 119 -13.38 4.84 4.07
CA GLY A 119 -14.21 5.70 3.22
C GLY A 119 -15.73 5.65 3.53
N TRP A 120 -16.19 4.76 4.41
CA TRP A 120 -17.57 4.68 4.89
C TRP A 120 -17.81 5.44 6.19
N TRP A 121 -16.77 5.90 6.88
CA TRP A 121 -16.91 6.63 8.12
C TRP A 121 -17.69 7.93 7.96
N LYS A 122 -18.37 8.29 9.03
CA LYS A 122 -18.93 9.64 9.19
C LYS A 122 -17.80 10.62 9.48
N GLY A 123 -18.03 11.91 9.22
CA GLY A 123 -16.99 12.92 9.41
C GLY A 123 -16.38 12.94 10.82
N SER A 124 -17.20 12.72 11.85
CA SER A 124 -16.72 12.66 13.25
C SER A 124 -15.80 11.45 13.55
N GLU A 125 -15.97 10.33 12.83
CA GLU A 125 -15.12 9.16 12.98
C GLU A 125 -13.79 9.36 12.23
N ALA A 126 -13.89 9.93 11.01
CA ALA A 126 -12.72 10.28 10.21
C ALA A 126 -11.86 11.34 10.93
N MET A 127 -12.47 12.37 11.52
CA MET A 127 -11.75 13.40 12.26
C MET A 127 -10.97 12.83 13.44
N LYS A 128 -11.55 11.91 14.22
CA LYS A 128 -10.82 11.25 15.33
C LYS A 128 -9.59 10.48 14.85
N ALA A 129 -9.70 9.79 13.71
CA ALA A 129 -8.57 9.09 13.14
C ALA A 129 -7.52 10.05 12.55
N ILE A 130 -7.94 11.18 11.99
CA ILE A 130 -7.04 12.25 11.53
C ILE A 130 -6.31 12.87 12.72
N GLU A 131 -7.01 13.19 13.81
CA GLU A 131 -6.40 13.71 15.04
C GLU A 131 -5.40 12.74 15.66
N ASP A 132 -5.71 11.42 15.66
CA ASP A 132 -4.83 10.38 16.16
C ASP A 132 -3.59 10.17 15.26
N ALA A 133 -3.77 10.20 13.94
CA ALA A 133 -2.67 10.04 12.98
C ALA A 133 -1.78 11.29 12.91
N ASP A 134 -2.32 12.46 13.17
CA ASP A 134 -1.65 13.76 12.99
C ASP A 134 -0.89 13.84 11.66
N PRO A 135 -1.60 13.78 10.50
CA PRO A 135 -0.95 13.65 9.21
C PRO A 135 -0.37 14.99 8.73
N LYS A 136 0.72 14.93 7.99
CA LYS A 136 1.28 16.09 7.27
C LYS A 136 0.33 16.59 6.19
N LEU A 137 -0.45 15.67 5.58
CA LEU A 137 -1.37 15.94 4.47
C LEU A 137 -2.55 14.97 4.53
N ILE A 138 -3.73 15.47 4.21
CA ILE A 138 -4.93 14.68 3.92
C ILE A 138 -5.12 14.65 2.41
N VAL A 139 -5.23 13.46 1.83
CA VAL A 139 -5.58 13.25 0.43
C VAL A 139 -6.98 12.63 0.40
N ALA A 140 -7.93 13.24 -0.29
CA ALA A 140 -9.33 12.81 -0.23
C ALA A 140 -10.03 12.91 -1.58
N ASP A 141 -11.11 12.14 -1.76
CA ASP A 141 -12.11 12.49 -2.77
C ASP A 141 -13.08 13.56 -2.22
N GLN A 142 -13.65 14.37 -3.11
CA GLN A 142 -14.56 15.47 -2.74
C GLN A 142 -15.69 14.99 -1.84
N LYS A 143 -16.32 13.85 -2.17
CA LYS A 143 -17.46 13.30 -1.43
C LYS A 143 -17.12 12.92 0.01
N ARG A 144 -15.88 12.46 0.29
CA ARG A 144 -15.43 12.14 1.66
C ARG A 144 -15.00 13.41 2.38
N PHE A 145 -14.33 14.29 1.67
CA PHE A 145 -13.96 15.60 2.23
C PHE A 145 -15.18 16.38 2.72
N ASP A 146 -16.27 16.42 1.95
CA ASP A 146 -17.52 17.09 2.33
C ASP A 146 -18.17 16.54 3.61
N ARG A 147 -17.76 15.36 4.08
CA ARG A 147 -18.23 14.79 5.36
C ARG A 147 -17.45 15.28 6.57
N ILE A 148 -16.27 15.86 6.35
CA ILE A 148 -15.46 16.42 7.42
C ILE A 148 -16.15 17.68 7.93
N SER A 149 -16.45 17.72 9.23
CA SER A 149 -17.10 18.86 9.86
C SER A 149 -16.07 19.89 10.29
N GLY A 150 -16.21 21.13 9.85
CA GLY A 150 -15.28 22.22 10.17
C GLY A 150 -14.12 22.35 9.20
N GLU A 151 -13.28 23.34 9.39
CA GLU A 151 -12.06 23.51 8.61
C GLU A 151 -11.01 22.53 9.11
N PRO A 152 -10.43 21.69 8.21
CA PRO A 152 -9.36 20.81 8.60
C PRO A 152 -8.12 21.61 9.02
N THR A 153 -7.51 21.19 10.12
CA THR A 153 -6.27 21.82 10.65
C THR A 153 -5.03 21.45 9.83
N HIS A 154 -5.16 20.48 8.94
CA HIS A 154 -4.09 19.96 8.08
C HIS A 154 -4.31 20.37 6.64
N PRO A 155 -3.26 20.53 5.82
CA PRO A 155 -3.39 20.69 4.38
C PRO A 155 -4.21 19.56 3.76
N VAL A 156 -5.02 19.88 2.75
CA VAL A 156 -5.87 18.93 2.04
C VAL A 156 -5.56 18.98 0.56
N LEU A 157 -5.55 17.82 -0.07
CA LEU A 157 -5.44 17.64 -1.50
C LEU A 157 -6.65 16.82 -1.96
N ILE A 158 -7.43 17.36 -2.88
CA ILE A 158 -8.63 16.73 -3.42
C ILE A 158 -8.31 16.09 -4.75
N PHE A 159 -8.69 14.81 -4.94
CA PHE A 159 -8.40 14.05 -6.16
C PHE A 159 -8.95 14.72 -7.42
N GLU A 160 -10.17 15.24 -7.33
CA GLU A 160 -10.88 15.85 -8.45
C GLU A 160 -10.29 17.19 -8.90
N GLU A 161 -9.48 17.83 -8.05
CA GLU A 161 -8.78 19.08 -8.35
C GLU A 161 -7.41 18.86 -9.01
N MET A 162 -6.98 17.59 -9.08
CA MET A 162 -5.69 17.23 -9.65
C MET A 162 -5.80 16.71 -11.08
N ASP A 163 -4.86 17.11 -11.89
CA ASP A 163 -4.63 16.53 -13.21
C ASP A 163 -3.28 15.82 -13.27
N LEU A 164 -3.21 14.63 -12.66
CA LEU A 164 -2.00 13.80 -12.69
C LEU A 164 -1.59 13.40 -14.12
N ALA A 165 -2.53 13.33 -15.06
CA ALA A 165 -2.22 12.97 -16.43
C ALA A 165 -1.33 14.04 -17.09
N ASN A 166 -1.65 15.31 -16.86
CA ASN A 166 -0.93 16.45 -17.43
C ASN A 166 0.21 16.98 -16.54
N GLN A 167 0.39 16.44 -15.31
CA GLN A 167 1.55 16.78 -14.48
C GLN A 167 2.85 16.43 -15.24
N SER A 168 3.72 17.43 -15.45
CA SER A 168 4.98 17.27 -16.19
C SER A 168 6.10 16.71 -15.30
N GLU A 169 6.14 17.16 -14.04
CA GLU A 169 7.20 16.83 -13.08
C GLU A 169 6.96 15.47 -12.42
N MET A 170 8.05 14.75 -12.18
CA MET A 170 8.04 13.47 -11.46
C MET A 170 9.34 13.28 -10.69
N ILE A 171 9.35 12.44 -9.67
CA ILE A 171 10.59 12.09 -8.98
C ILE A 171 11.45 11.15 -9.83
N ASP A 172 12.76 11.32 -9.75
CA ASP A 172 13.73 10.47 -10.45
C ASP A 172 13.90 9.11 -9.78
N SER A 173 13.93 9.10 -8.44
CA SER A 173 14.21 7.92 -7.64
C SER A 173 13.33 7.83 -6.41
N PHE A 174 13.06 6.61 -5.97
CA PHE A 174 12.34 6.29 -4.75
C PHE A 174 13.27 6.25 -3.53
N ILE A 175 12.70 6.43 -2.34
CA ILE A 175 13.37 6.25 -1.06
C ILE A 175 13.10 4.83 -0.56
N ARG A 176 14.15 4.08 -0.28
CA ARG A 176 14.06 2.76 0.35
C ARG A 176 14.32 2.89 1.84
N LEU A 177 13.40 2.43 2.63
CA LEU A 177 13.51 2.30 4.08
C LEU A 177 13.88 0.88 4.46
N ASP A 178 14.29 0.68 5.71
CA ASP A 178 14.44 -0.64 6.30
C ASP A 178 13.09 -1.37 6.29
N GLU A 179 13.12 -2.69 6.13
CA GLU A 179 11.89 -3.49 6.04
C GLU A 179 11.06 -3.48 7.34
N ASP A 180 11.65 -3.14 8.47
CA ASP A 180 10.96 -3.05 9.76
C ASP A 180 10.38 -1.65 10.05
N GLU A 181 10.67 -0.66 9.20
CA GLU A 181 10.03 0.65 9.27
C GLU A 181 8.54 0.58 8.94
N CYS A 182 7.77 1.49 9.53
CA CYS A 182 6.33 1.57 9.32
C CYS A 182 6.02 2.04 7.89
N ALA A 183 5.26 1.25 7.14
CA ALA A 183 4.80 1.59 5.80
C ALA A 183 3.39 2.18 5.80
N CYS A 184 2.51 1.67 6.67
CA CYS A 184 1.16 2.17 6.73
C CYS A 184 0.52 2.05 8.13
N LEU A 185 -0.48 2.89 8.34
CA LEU A 185 -1.45 2.81 9.44
C LEU A 185 -2.80 2.38 8.89
N LEU A 186 -3.31 1.26 9.38
CA LEU A 186 -4.64 0.77 9.04
C LEU A 186 -5.56 0.91 10.25
N TYR A 187 -6.61 1.69 10.10
CA TYR A 187 -7.55 1.91 11.19
C TYR A 187 -8.62 0.83 11.27
N THR A 188 -8.80 0.28 12.45
CA THR A 188 -9.87 -0.69 12.76
C THR A 188 -10.94 -0.05 13.62
N SER A 189 -12.17 -0.53 13.52
CA SER A 189 -13.27 -0.16 14.41
C SER A 189 -13.04 -0.74 15.80
N GLY A 190 -12.23 -0.10 16.64
CA GLY A 190 -11.90 -0.59 17.96
C GLY A 190 -13.14 -0.98 18.80
N THR A 191 -13.02 -2.05 19.60
CA THR A 191 -14.07 -2.54 20.51
C THR A 191 -14.56 -1.49 21.54
N THR A 192 -13.78 -0.43 21.73
CA THR A 192 -14.06 0.70 22.64
C THR A 192 -14.73 1.91 21.96
N GLY A 193 -15.14 1.78 20.69
CA GLY A 193 -15.86 2.83 19.94
C GLY A 193 -15.00 3.94 19.31
N ALA A 194 -13.69 3.99 19.60
CA ALA A 194 -12.74 4.85 18.89
C ALA A 194 -11.93 4.04 17.88
N PRO A 195 -11.68 4.57 16.66
CA PRO A 195 -10.76 3.93 15.71
C PRO A 195 -9.36 3.76 16.32
N LYS A 196 -8.70 2.64 16.02
CA LYS A 196 -7.32 2.38 16.45
C LYS A 196 -6.45 2.16 15.22
N GLY A 197 -5.36 2.91 15.12
CA GLY A 197 -4.36 2.74 14.06
C GLY A 197 -3.44 1.55 14.34
N VAL A 198 -3.40 0.60 13.42
CA VAL A 198 -2.46 -0.53 13.44
C VAL A 198 -1.26 -0.19 12.58
N MET A 199 -0.09 -0.08 13.19
CA MET A 199 1.17 0.13 12.48
C MET A 199 1.56 -1.16 11.76
N THR A 200 1.81 -1.06 10.46
CA THR A 200 2.20 -2.19 9.63
C THR A 200 3.50 -1.86 8.90
N SER A 201 4.54 -2.67 9.12
CA SER A 201 5.85 -2.47 8.51
C SER A 201 5.88 -2.94 7.04
N HIS A 202 6.91 -2.52 6.29
CA HIS A 202 7.18 -3.04 4.95
C HIS A 202 7.28 -4.56 4.98
N ARG A 203 8.04 -5.13 5.95
CA ARG A 203 8.18 -6.59 6.15
C ARG A 203 6.84 -7.28 6.28
N SER A 204 5.95 -6.77 7.13
CA SER A 204 4.64 -7.38 7.38
C SER A 204 3.76 -7.40 6.12
N MET A 205 3.76 -6.32 5.36
CA MET A 205 3.00 -6.24 4.10
C MET A 205 3.55 -7.17 3.02
N ILE A 206 4.88 -7.23 2.89
CA ILE A 206 5.56 -8.11 1.94
C ILE A 206 5.31 -9.57 2.31
N ALA A 207 5.44 -9.93 3.59
CA ALA A 207 5.18 -11.29 4.05
C ALA A 207 3.74 -11.72 3.77
N ASN A 208 2.75 -10.86 4.05
CA ASN A 208 1.35 -11.13 3.75
C ASN A 208 1.08 -11.29 2.26
N SER A 209 1.67 -10.44 1.42
CA SER A 209 1.55 -10.53 -0.04
C SER A 209 2.17 -11.81 -0.57
N THR A 210 3.37 -12.16 -0.11
CA THR A 210 4.07 -13.40 -0.49
C THR A 210 3.30 -14.64 -0.06
N LEU A 211 2.72 -14.63 1.14
CA LEU A 211 1.86 -15.71 1.63
C LEU A 211 0.60 -15.87 0.77
N SER A 212 -0.01 -14.77 0.37
CA SER A 212 -1.17 -14.78 -0.53
C SER A 212 -0.81 -15.36 -1.92
N MET A 213 0.35 -15.04 -2.44
CA MET A 213 0.87 -15.62 -3.69
C MET A 213 1.12 -17.13 -3.54
N LEU A 214 1.71 -17.58 -2.44
CA LEU A 214 1.91 -19.00 -2.15
C LEU A 214 0.59 -19.77 -2.06
N GLN A 215 -0.42 -19.20 -1.41
CA GLN A 215 -1.77 -19.79 -1.35
C GLN A 215 -2.41 -19.87 -2.73
N GLY A 216 -2.31 -18.84 -3.54
CA GLY A 216 -2.79 -18.83 -4.93
C GLY A 216 -2.10 -19.88 -5.78
N ALA A 217 -0.79 -19.99 -5.71
CA ALA A 217 -0.01 -20.99 -6.42
C ALA A 217 -0.39 -22.42 -6.01
N SER A 218 -0.54 -22.68 -4.69
CA SER A 218 -0.94 -24.01 -4.20
C SER A 218 -2.34 -24.40 -4.64
N THR A 219 -3.27 -23.45 -4.71
CA THR A 219 -4.63 -23.68 -5.20
C THR A 219 -4.65 -23.98 -6.70
N ALA A 220 -3.86 -23.25 -7.49
CA ALA A 220 -3.73 -23.52 -8.92
C ALA A 220 -3.21 -24.94 -9.20
N VAL A 221 -2.13 -25.36 -8.51
CA VAL A 221 -1.61 -26.73 -8.63
C VAL A 221 -2.66 -27.78 -8.29
N LEU A 222 -3.43 -27.57 -7.22
CA LEU A 222 -4.54 -28.47 -6.86
C LEU A 222 -5.61 -28.57 -7.94
N CYS A 223 -5.99 -27.45 -8.55
CA CYS A 223 -7.00 -27.45 -9.63
C CYS A 223 -6.53 -28.22 -10.86
N PHE A 224 -5.24 -28.11 -11.22
CA PHE A 224 -4.70 -28.85 -12.37
C PHE A 224 -4.55 -30.36 -12.10
N THR A 225 -4.20 -30.76 -10.88
CA THR A 225 -4.05 -32.18 -10.51
C THR A 225 -5.37 -32.93 -10.27
N LEU A 226 -6.49 -32.22 -10.14
CA LEU A 226 -7.81 -32.83 -10.00
C LEU A 226 -8.57 -32.97 -11.33
N GLN A 227 -7.98 -32.52 -12.46
CA GLN A 227 -8.53 -32.65 -13.81
C GLN A 227 -8.00 -33.87 -14.58
N ASP A 228 -7.00 -34.57 -14.04
CA ASP A 228 -6.45 -35.84 -14.52
C ASP A 228 -7.03 -37.01 -13.69
#